data_e10ae80efa491a7a1384833bd690fa36
#
_entry.id   e10ae80efa491a7a1384833bd690fa36
#
_cell.length_a   1.000
_cell.length_b   1.000
_cell.length_c   1.000
_cell.angle_alpha   90.00
_cell.angle_beta   90.00
_cell.angle_gamma   90.00
#
_symmetry.space_group_name_H-M   'P 1'
#
loop_
_entity.id
_entity.type
_entity.pdbx_description
1 polymer ?
#
loop_
_entity_poly.entity_id
_entity_poly.type
_entity_poly.pdbx_seq_one_letter_code
_entity_poly.pdbx_strand_id
1 'polypeptide(L)'
;MEIIVVAQPGKNMKIPNVTIQQLLEAGVHLGHKTLRWNPKMKKYIFGKRDSIHIIDLTQTLELTNIALEKIFEVIKNNGKILFISTKKQASEAIADLAKETGQYFVNYRWLGGMLTNWGTISNSIKKLQKLNLDLVSENRGFTKKELLKMSIQRDKLHRSLGGISEMKKIPDLVFIIDTNYESLAIKESIKLNIPIIAILDTNSDPDGINFPIPGNDDARRSIDLYCNLIKETIENAKKEAPSIEVEKKKETKSNLDKKIAEKQSPSKKVN
;
A
#
# COMPACT_ATOMS: atom_id res chain seq x y z
N MET A 1 0.61 5.54 28.55
CA MET A 1 1.91 6.05 28.05
C MET A 1 2.77 4.81 27.77
N GLU A 2 2.47 4.12 26.68
CA GLU A 2 3.26 2.95 26.28
C GLU A 2 4.41 3.44 25.41
N ILE A 3 5.62 3.22 25.91
CA ILE A 3 6.87 3.50 25.21
C ILE A 3 6.95 2.50 24.07
N ILE A 4 6.81 2.99 22.83
CA ILE A 4 7.13 2.19 21.64
C ILE A 4 8.63 1.89 21.72
N VAL A 5 8.94 0.64 22.06
CA VAL A 5 10.31 0.11 22.03
C VAL A 5 10.75 0.14 20.57
N VAL A 6 11.66 1.06 20.26
CA VAL A 6 12.32 1.13 18.96
C VAL A 6 13.17 -0.14 18.80
N ALA A 7 12.68 -1.11 18.06
CA ALA A 7 13.46 -2.27 17.68
C ALA A 7 14.64 -1.78 16.81
N GLN A 8 15.86 -2.16 17.20
CA GLN A 8 17.06 -1.84 16.41
C GLN A 8 16.95 -2.50 15.03
N PRO A 9 17.38 -1.82 13.92
CA PRO A 9 17.27 -2.37 12.58
C PRO A 9 17.97 -3.73 12.50
N GLY A 10 17.24 -4.73 12.03
CA GLY A 10 17.78 -6.07 11.79
C GLY A 10 18.94 -6.00 10.80
N LYS A 11 20.09 -6.52 11.17
CA LYS A 11 21.44 -6.37 10.56
C LYS A 11 21.59 -6.70 9.07
N ASN A 12 20.52 -7.05 8.32
CA ASN A 12 20.62 -7.52 6.92
C ASN A 12 19.54 -6.97 5.95
N MET A 13 18.74 -5.96 6.32
CA MET A 13 17.74 -5.42 5.38
C MET A 13 18.41 -4.40 4.46
N LYS A 14 18.36 -4.62 3.14
CA LYS A 14 18.82 -3.64 2.14
C LYS A 14 17.73 -2.58 1.90
N ILE A 15 17.59 -1.67 2.86
CA ILE A 15 16.70 -0.50 2.77
C ILE A 15 17.50 0.64 2.11
N PRO A 16 16.90 1.43 1.19
CA PRO A 16 17.56 2.58 0.62
C PRO A 16 17.92 3.61 1.70
N ASN A 17 19.13 4.11 1.64
CA ASN A 17 19.60 5.10 2.61
C ASN A 17 19.16 6.50 2.19
N VAL A 18 18.34 7.16 3.02
CA VAL A 18 17.84 8.51 2.80
C VAL A 18 18.67 9.49 3.60
N THR A 19 19.02 10.62 3.01
CA THR A 19 19.73 11.71 3.70
C THR A 19 18.79 12.88 3.99
N ILE A 20 19.08 13.62 5.07
CA ILE A 20 18.32 14.86 5.39
C ILE A 20 18.42 15.86 4.24
N GLN A 21 19.56 15.91 3.52
CA GLN A 21 19.73 16.78 2.38
C GLN A 21 18.76 16.46 1.24
N GLN A 22 18.56 15.17 0.92
CA GLN A 22 17.57 14.75 -0.09
C GLN A 22 16.14 15.12 0.31
N LEU A 23 15.78 14.96 1.58
CA LEU A 23 14.49 15.38 2.10
C LEU A 23 14.29 16.90 1.99
N LEU A 24 15.33 17.67 2.27
CA LEU A 24 15.31 19.13 2.16
C LEU A 24 15.15 19.59 0.71
N GLU A 25 15.91 19.03 -0.22
CA GLU A 25 15.87 19.35 -1.66
C GLU A 25 14.52 18.99 -2.30
N ALA A 26 13.90 17.90 -1.85
CA ALA A 26 12.56 17.52 -2.28
C ALA A 26 11.46 18.41 -1.67
N GLY A 27 11.77 19.25 -0.68
CA GLY A 27 10.80 20.13 -0.02
C GLY A 27 9.89 19.43 0.97
N VAL A 28 10.31 18.31 1.53
CA VAL A 28 9.55 17.51 2.51
C VAL A 28 9.27 18.29 3.81
N HIS A 29 10.15 19.22 4.17
CA HIS A 29 10.05 20.05 5.38
C HIS A 29 8.96 21.13 5.33
N LEU A 30 8.39 21.40 4.14
CA LEU A 30 7.39 22.44 3.97
C LEU A 30 5.99 21.89 4.29
N GLY A 31 5.38 22.40 5.36
CA GLY A 31 4.01 22.09 5.70
C GLY A 31 3.01 23.15 5.24
N HIS A 32 1.82 23.12 5.78
CA HIS A 32 0.73 24.04 5.49
C HIS A 32 0.85 25.35 6.28
N LYS A 33 0.05 26.37 5.88
CA LYS A 33 -0.08 27.63 6.58
C LYS A 33 -0.54 27.43 8.01
N THR A 34 -0.03 28.26 8.93
CA THR A 34 -0.30 28.19 10.37
C THR A 34 -1.80 28.21 10.74
N LEU A 35 -2.67 28.77 9.90
CA LEU A 35 -4.12 28.79 10.11
C LEU A 35 -4.81 27.44 9.86
N ARG A 36 -4.15 26.50 9.16
CA ARG A 36 -4.74 25.21 8.77
C ARG A 36 -4.13 24.01 9.46
N TRP A 37 -3.30 24.23 10.47
CA TRP A 37 -2.62 23.12 11.13
C TRP A 37 -3.52 22.34 12.09
N ASN A 38 -3.14 21.11 12.36
CA ASN A 38 -3.77 20.28 13.40
C ASN A 38 -2.89 20.31 14.67
N PRO A 39 -3.44 20.67 15.86
CA PRO A 39 -2.67 20.68 17.12
C PRO A 39 -1.98 19.35 17.46
N LYS A 40 -2.53 18.21 17.03
CA LYS A 40 -1.95 16.87 17.25
C LYS A 40 -0.61 16.70 16.52
N MET A 41 -0.37 17.49 15.46
CA MET A 41 0.90 17.49 14.70
C MET A 41 2.01 18.29 15.37
N LYS A 42 1.74 18.97 16.50
CA LYS A 42 2.71 19.81 17.22
C LYS A 42 4.05 19.11 17.48
N LYS A 43 4.04 17.84 17.78
CA LYS A 43 5.24 17.03 18.07
C LYS A 43 6.19 16.84 16.87
N TYR A 44 5.67 17.00 15.63
CA TYR A 44 6.43 16.84 14.40
C TYR A 44 6.83 18.16 13.76
N ILE A 45 6.43 19.30 14.35
CA ILE A 45 6.71 20.64 13.82
C ILE A 45 7.96 21.19 14.51
N PHE A 46 8.98 21.47 13.70
CA PHE A 46 10.22 22.12 14.15
C PHE A 46 10.00 23.60 14.48
N GLY A 47 9.24 24.30 13.65
CA GLY A 47 8.99 25.73 13.81
C GLY A 47 8.05 26.32 12.77
N LYS A 48 8.09 27.64 12.62
CA LYS A 48 7.34 28.37 11.60
C LYS A 48 8.21 29.41 10.90
N ARG A 49 8.04 29.56 9.60
CA ARG A 49 8.67 30.61 8.78
C ARG A 49 7.65 31.13 7.77
N ASP A 50 7.53 32.45 7.62
CA ASP A 50 6.61 33.08 6.66
C ASP A 50 5.16 32.57 6.72
N SER A 51 4.65 32.35 7.95
CA SER A 51 3.32 31.79 8.21
C SER A 51 3.12 30.35 7.70
N ILE A 52 4.19 29.62 7.44
CA ILE A 52 4.18 28.19 7.07
C ILE A 52 4.89 27.41 8.19
N HIS A 53 4.32 26.26 8.54
CA HIS A 53 4.97 25.33 9.47
C HIS A 53 6.11 24.58 8.78
N ILE A 54 7.21 24.41 9.52
CA ILE A 54 8.36 23.61 9.10
C ILE A 54 8.34 22.29 9.86
N ILE A 55 8.37 21.20 9.13
CA ILE A 55 8.37 19.83 9.68
C ILE A 55 9.80 19.45 10.07
N ASP A 56 9.95 18.71 11.18
CA ASP A 56 11.23 18.21 11.67
C ASP A 56 11.71 17.02 10.83
N LEU A 57 12.69 17.26 9.97
CA LEU A 57 13.26 16.24 9.09
C LEU A 57 14.01 15.13 9.82
N THR A 58 14.47 15.36 11.04
CA THR A 58 15.15 14.34 11.83
C THR A 58 14.15 13.22 12.20
N GLN A 59 12.99 13.61 12.71
CA GLN A 59 11.90 12.68 13.00
C GLN A 59 11.35 12.03 11.71
N THR A 60 11.23 12.82 10.63
CA THR A 60 10.79 12.29 9.33
C THR A 60 11.71 11.18 8.85
N LEU A 61 13.02 11.36 8.95
CA LEU A 61 14.01 10.35 8.53
C LEU A 61 13.86 9.05 9.32
N GLU A 62 13.80 9.14 10.65
CA GLU A 62 13.64 7.97 11.52
C GLU A 62 12.34 7.20 11.23
N LEU A 63 11.21 7.92 11.16
CA LEU A 63 9.90 7.33 10.92
C LEU A 63 9.77 6.78 9.49
N THR A 64 10.42 7.40 8.50
CA THR A 64 10.49 6.86 7.15
C THR A 64 11.23 5.52 7.13
N ASN A 65 12.37 5.41 7.80
CA ASN A 65 13.11 4.15 7.88
C ASN A 65 12.26 3.03 8.52
N ILE A 66 11.58 3.32 9.62
CA ILE A 66 10.66 2.35 10.28
C ILE A 66 9.55 1.90 9.32
N ALA A 67 8.97 2.84 8.56
CA ALA A 67 7.94 2.53 7.58
C ALA A 67 8.48 1.68 6.42
N LEU A 68 9.69 1.95 5.92
CA LEU A 68 10.35 1.17 4.88
C LEU A 68 10.70 -0.25 5.36
N GLU A 69 11.13 -0.41 6.62
CA GLU A 69 11.33 -1.72 7.26
C GLU A 69 10.04 -2.54 7.24
N LYS A 70 8.92 -1.91 7.59
CA LYS A 70 7.62 -2.59 7.57
C LYS A 70 7.18 -2.99 6.17
N ILE A 71 7.40 -2.14 5.17
CA ILE A 71 7.17 -2.47 3.75
C ILE A 71 8.02 -3.68 3.34
N PHE A 72 9.30 -3.65 3.67
CA PHE A 72 10.22 -4.73 3.38
C PHE A 72 9.77 -6.07 3.99
N GLU A 73 9.39 -6.07 5.28
CA GLU A 73 8.88 -7.25 5.98
C GLU A 73 7.63 -7.83 5.30
N VAL A 74 6.64 -6.98 4.97
CA VAL A 74 5.40 -7.41 4.33
C VAL A 74 5.66 -8.04 2.97
N ILE A 75 6.50 -7.42 2.14
CA ILE A 75 6.82 -7.94 0.80
C ILE A 75 7.66 -9.22 0.89
N LYS A 76 8.63 -9.30 1.79
CA LYS A 76 9.42 -10.52 2.03
C LYS A 76 8.54 -11.71 2.38
N ASN A 77 7.46 -11.48 3.12
CA ASN A 77 6.45 -12.48 3.46
C ASN A 77 5.38 -12.69 2.36
N ASN A 78 5.65 -12.26 1.12
CA ASN A 78 4.70 -12.33 -0.01
C ASN A 78 3.35 -11.62 0.26
N GLY A 79 3.33 -10.64 1.17
CA GLY A 79 2.19 -9.79 1.45
C GLY A 79 1.91 -8.82 0.29
N LYS A 80 0.71 -8.24 0.30
CA LYS A 80 0.26 -7.27 -0.69
C LYS A 80 -0.02 -5.92 -0.07
N ILE A 81 0.42 -4.88 -0.76
CA ILE A 81 0.24 -3.48 -0.36
C ILE A 81 -0.82 -2.83 -1.23
N LEU A 82 -1.69 -2.06 -0.62
CA LEU A 82 -2.63 -1.19 -1.32
C LEU A 82 -2.19 0.27 -1.18
N PHE A 83 -1.85 0.89 -2.29
CA PHE A 83 -1.49 2.30 -2.38
C PHE A 83 -2.73 3.15 -2.63
N ILE A 84 -2.92 4.21 -1.83
CA ILE A 84 -4.12 5.04 -1.90
C ILE A 84 -3.71 6.52 -1.97
N SER A 85 -4.13 7.19 -3.01
CA SER A 85 -4.18 8.65 -3.08
C SER A 85 -5.06 9.12 -4.22
N THR A 86 -6.12 9.86 -3.90
CA THR A 86 -7.01 10.48 -4.89
C THR A 86 -6.63 11.93 -5.19
N LYS A 87 -5.57 12.44 -4.53
CA LYS A 87 -5.02 13.77 -4.74
C LYS A 87 -4.36 13.86 -6.13
N LYS A 88 -4.69 14.89 -6.92
CA LYS A 88 -4.19 15.04 -8.30
C LYS A 88 -2.66 14.94 -8.42
N GLN A 89 -1.94 15.51 -7.46
CA GLN A 89 -0.47 15.55 -7.46
C GLN A 89 0.15 14.16 -7.30
N ALA A 90 -0.51 13.27 -6.54
CA ALA A 90 0.01 11.95 -6.19
C ALA A 90 -0.62 10.81 -7.01
N SER A 91 -1.77 11.03 -7.64
CA SER A 91 -2.58 9.97 -8.27
C SER A 91 -1.84 9.22 -9.37
N GLU A 92 -1.02 9.90 -10.17
CA GLU A 92 -0.22 9.31 -11.25
C GLU A 92 0.98 8.55 -10.68
N ALA A 93 1.77 9.19 -9.80
CA ALA A 93 2.95 8.59 -9.18
C ALA A 93 2.62 7.29 -8.42
N ILE A 94 1.50 7.27 -7.69
CA ILE A 94 1.00 6.08 -6.99
C ILE A 94 0.60 4.96 -7.95
N ALA A 95 -0.06 5.30 -9.05
CA ALA A 95 -0.47 4.29 -10.03
C ALA A 95 0.74 3.65 -10.72
N ASP A 96 1.75 4.45 -11.07
CA ASP A 96 2.96 3.97 -11.71
C ASP A 96 3.79 3.12 -10.73
N LEU A 97 3.99 3.59 -9.49
CA LEU A 97 4.62 2.81 -8.43
C LEU A 97 3.97 1.43 -8.27
N ALA A 98 2.64 1.38 -8.17
CA ALA A 98 1.93 0.13 -7.96
C ALA A 98 2.03 -0.83 -9.15
N LYS A 99 1.92 -0.32 -10.39
CA LYS A 99 2.07 -1.10 -11.61
C LYS A 99 3.48 -1.70 -11.72
N GLU A 100 4.53 -0.90 -11.54
CA GLU A 100 5.92 -1.33 -11.63
C GLU A 100 6.28 -2.36 -10.55
N THR A 101 5.72 -2.18 -9.35
CA THR A 101 5.96 -3.09 -8.24
C THR A 101 4.98 -4.26 -8.16
N GLY A 102 3.98 -4.37 -9.05
CA GLY A 102 2.97 -5.44 -9.04
C GLY A 102 2.13 -5.45 -7.77
N GLN A 103 1.82 -4.26 -7.26
CA GLN A 103 0.97 -4.02 -6.11
C GLN A 103 -0.37 -3.41 -6.55
N TYR A 104 -1.28 -3.17 -5.60
CA TYR A 104 -2.61 -2.62 -5.87
C TYR A 104 -2.66 -1.13 -5.60
N PHE A 105 -3.57 -0.41 -6.27
CA PHE A 105 -3.74 1.03 -6.06
C PHE A 105 -5.17 1.50 -6.23
N VAL A 106 -5.49 2.63 -5.57
CA VAL A 106 -6.69 3.43 -5.77
C VAL A 106 -6.26 4.89 -5.92
N ASN A 107 -6.42 5.42 -7.13
CA ASN A 107 -5.92 6.75 -7.49
C ASN A 107 -6.99 7.73 -8.00
N TYR A 108 -8.26 7.33 -8.03
CA TYR A 108 -9.33 8.19 -8.55
C TYR A 108 -10.35 8.57 -7.48
N ARG A 109 -10.99 7.61 -6.84
CA ARG A 109 -11.97 7.81 -5.79
C ARG A 109 -12.10 6.58 -4.92
N TRP A 110 -12.01 6.77 -3.61
CA TRP A 110 -12.35 5.72 -2.66
C TRP A 110 -13.85 5.50 -2.62
N LEU A 111 -14.30 4.29 -2.85
CA LEU A 111 -15.71 3.93 -2.72
C LEU A 111 -15.95 3.45 -1.29
N GLY A 112 -16.98 4.01 -0.62
CA GLY A 112 -17.33 3.57 0.73
C GLY A 112 -17.58 2.06 0.79
N GLY A 113 -16.97 1.38 1.77
CA GLY A 113 -17.03 -0.08 1.90
C GLY A 113 -16.04 -0.83 1.02
N MET A 114 -15.03 -0.18 0.45
CA MET A 114 -14.08 -0.83 -0.48
C MET A 114 -13.32 -1.98 0.18
N LEU A 115 -12.99 -1.89 1.45
CA LEU A 115 -12.38 -2.97 2.23
C LEU A 115 -13.42 -3.67 3.11
N THR A 116 -14.25 -2.93 3.83
CA THR A 116 -15.21 -3.48 4.79
C THR A 116 -16.37 -4.23 4.14
N ASN A 117 -16.71 -3.95 2.88
CA ASN A 117 -17.73 -4.66 2.09
C ASN A 117 -17.11 -5.25 0.81
N TRP A 118 -16.02 -5.98 0.98
CA TRP A 118 -15.25 -6.58 -0.11
C TRP A 118 -16.09 -7.49 -1.03
N GLY A 119 -17.11 -8.18 -0.48
CA GLY A 119 -18.01 -9.02 -1.27
C GLY A 119 -18.73 -8.25 -2.38
N THR A 120 -19.27 -7.08 -2.07
CA THR A 120 -19.94 -6.20 -3.05
C THR A 120 -18.96 -5.62 -4.07
N ILE A 121 -17.78 -5.21 -3.61
CA ILE A 121 -16.72 -4.69 -4.47
C ILE A 121 -16.23 -5.78 -5.43
N SER A 122 -16.00 -7.00 -4.94
CA SER A 122 -15.60 -8.16 -5.76
C SER A 122 -16.64 -8.46 -6.86
N ASN A 123 -17.93 -8.34 -6.57
CA ASN A 123 -18.96 -8.49 -7.61
C ASN A 123 -18.89 -7.38 -8.66
N SER A 124 -18.57 -6.15 -8.26
CA SER A 124 -18.36 -5.04 -9.19
C SER A 124 -17.10 -5.24 -10.04
N ILE A 125 -16.03 -5.82 -9.49
CA ILE A 125 -14.83 -6.22 -10.25
C ILE A 125 -15.16 -7.31 -11.26
N LYS A 126 -15.92 -8.35 -10.88
CA LYS A 126 -16.38 -9.39 -11.82
C LYS A 126 -17.21 -8.80 -12.96
N LYS A 127 -18.06 -7.81 -12.65
CA LYS A 127 -18.83 -7.09 -13.68
C LYS A 127 -17.90 -6.32 -14.64
N LEU A 128 -16.86 -5.65 -14.13
CA LEU A 128 -15.85 -4.98 -14.95
C LEU A 128 -15.15 -5.99 -15.88
N GLN A 129 -14.71 -7.13 -15.34
CA GLN A 129 -14.07 -8.20 -16.13
C GLN A 129 -14.99 -8.74 -17.22
N LYS A 130 -16.29 -8.97 -16.90
CA LYS A 130 -17.29 -9.39 -17.89
C LYS A 130 -17.46 -8.35 -18.99
N LEU A 131 -17.59 -7.06 -18.65
CA LEU A 131 -17.71 -5.99 -19.65
C LEU A 131 -16.47 -5.91 -20.56
N ASN A 132 -15.27 -6.13 -20.02
CA ASN A 132 -14.05 -6.19 -20.84
C ASN A 132 -14.11 -7.35 -21.85
N LEU A 133 -14.53 -8.54 -21.43
CA LEU A 133 -14.69 -9.70 -22.32
C LEU A 133 -15.79 -9.48 -23.36
N ASP A 134 -16.92 -8.90 -22.95
CA ASP A 134 -18.05 -8.63 -23.83
C ASP A 134 -17.73 -7.61 -24.93
N LEU A 135 -16.87 -6.62 -24.64
CA LEU A 135 -16.43 -5.60 -25.60
C LEU A 135 -15.35 -6.10 -26.57
N VAL A 136 -14.55 -7.10 -26.19
CA VAL A 136 -13.51 -7.68 -27.05
C VAL A 136 -14.08 -8.73 -28.01
N SER A 137 -15.18 -9.39 -27.66
CA SER A 137 -15.77 -10.43 -28.51
C SER A 137 -16.59 -9.83 -29.66
N GLU A 138 -16.08 -9.93 -30.88
CA GLU A 138 -16.62 -9.33 -32.11
C GLU A 138 -18.02 -9.83 -32.56
N ASN A 139 -18.58 -10.92 -32.01
CA ASN A 139 -19.73 -11.65 -32.58
C ASN A 139 -20.96 -11.75 -31.65
N ARG A 140 -21.32 -10.70 -30.88
CA ARG A 140 -22.40 -10.85 -29.90
C ARG A 140 -23.73 -10.18 -30.21
N GLY A 141 -23.96 -9.70 -31.44
CA GLY A 141 -25.27 -9.17 -31.84
C GLY A 141 -25.73 -7.90 -31.13
N PHE A 142 -24.81 -7.19 -30.47
CA PHE A 142 -25.11 -5.92 -29.80
C PHE A 142 -25.27 -4.77 -30.80
N THR A 143 -26.23 -3.92 -30.58
CA THR A 143 -26.38 -2.67 -31.33
C THR A 143 -25.27 -1.67 -30.97
N LYS A 144 -24.95 -0.75 -31.91
CA LYS A 144 -23.95 0.32 -31.65
C LYS A 144 -24.27 1.13 -30.38
N LYS A 145 -25.55 1.36 -30.09
CA LYS A 145 -26.00 2.08 -28.87
C LYS A 145 -25.70 1.29 -27.60
N GLU A 146 -25.86 -0.02 -27.61
CA GLU A 146 -25.53 -0.89 -26.46
C GLU A 146 -24.02 -0.97 -26.23
N LEU A 147 -23.24 -1.12 -27.28
CA LEU A 147 -21.77 -1.10 -27.19
C LEU A 147 -21.26 0.20 -26.57
N LEU A 148 -21.82 1.36 -26.98
CA LEU A 148 -21.46 2.65 -26.39
C LEU A 148 -21.82 2.72 -24.90
N LYS A 149 -22.99 2.25 -24.48
CA LYS A 149 -23.39 2.21 -23.06
C LYS A 149 -22.47 1.30 -22.25
N MET A 150 -22.11 0.14 -22.79
CA MET A 150 -21.19 -0.81 -22.14
C MET A 150 -19.78 -0.22 -22.00
N SER A 151 -19.27 0.48 -23.01
CA SER A 151 -17.95 1.11 -22.95
C SER A 151 -17.93 2.23 -21.88
N ILE A 152 -18.94 3.08 -21.83
CA ILE A 152 -19.05 4.13 -20.80
C ILE A 152 -19.11 3.51 -19.40
N GLN A 153 -19.89 2.43 -19.22
CA GLN A 153 -19.99 1.74 -17.93
C GLN A 153 -18.67 1.08 -17.54
N ARG A 154 -17.99 0.42 -18.47
CA ARG A 154 -16.65 -0.14 -18.27
C ARG A 154 -15.66 0.93 -17.84
N ASP A 155 -15.60 2.05 -18.54
CA ASP A 155 -14.65 3.13 -18.26
C ASP A 155 -14.89 3.75 -16.87
N LYS A 156 -16.15 3.91 -16.47
CA LYS A 156 -16.50 4.36 -15.12
C LYS A 156 -16.04 3.40 -14.04
N LEU A 157 -16.24 2.09 -14.22
CA LEU A 157 -15.79 1.07 -13.28
C LEU A 157 -14.26 0.95 -13.29
N HIS A 158 -13.63 1.01 -14.47
CA HIS A 158 -12.18 0.91 -14.61
C HIS A 158 -11.43 2.03 -13.89
N ARG A 159 -11.94 3.27 -13.97
CA ARG A 159 -11.36 4.41 -13.23
C ARG A 159 -11.35 4.20 -11.73
N SER A 160 -12.38 3.58 -11.16
CA SER A 160 -12.51 3.43 -9.71
C SER A 160 -11.95 2.11 -9.18
N LEU A 161 -11.97 1.03 -9.96
CA LEU A 161 -11.64 -0.33 -9.53
C LEU A 161 -10.50 -0.97 -10.31
N GLY A 162 -9.99 -0.29 -11.36
CA GLY A 162 -8.96 -0.85 -12.24
C GLY A 162 -7.70 -1.26 -11.48
N GLY A 163 -7.24 -0.45 -10.54
CA GLY A 163 -6.03 -0.73 -9.76
C GLY A 163 -6.17 -1.87 -8.74
N ILE A 164 -7.40 -2.32 -8.46
CA ILE A 164 -7.68 -3.45 -7.56
C ILE A 164 -8.35 -4.62 -8.28
N SER A 165 -8.42 -4.60 -9.62
CA SER A 165 -9.12 -5.62 -10.42
C SER A 165 -8.55 -7.03 -10.26
N GLU A 166 -7.27 -7.15 -9.92
CA GLU A 166 -6.57 -8.42 -9.69
C GLU A 166 -6.51 -8.83 -8.21
N MET A 167 -7.00 -7.98 -7.32
CA MET A 167 -6.97 -8.22 -5.89
C MET A 167 -7.94 -9.35 -5.50
N LYS A 168 -7.40 -10.44 -4.94
CA LYS A 168 -8.19 -11.61 -4.52
C LYS A 168 -8.58 -11.58 -3.04
N LYS A 169 -7.77 -10.96 -2.22
CA LYS A 169 -7.94 -10.82 -0.76
C LYS A 169 -7.68 -9.39 -0.31
N ILE A 170 -8.11 -9.06 0.89
CA ILE A 170 -7.81 -7.80 1.56
C ILE A 170 -6.28 -7.63 1.66
N PRO A 171 -5.73 -6.41 1.48
CA PRO A 171 -4.30 -6.15 1.53
C PRO A 171 -3.74 -6.35 2.94
N ASP A 172 -2.46 -6.69 3.02
CA ASP A 172 -1.76 -6.91 4.29
C ASP A 172 -1.19 -5.60 4.87
N LEU A 173 -1.10 -4.56 4.05
CA LEU A 173 -0.64 -3.21 4.41
C LEU A 173 -1.31 -2.17 3.51
N VAL A 174 -1.60 -1.00 4.07
CA VAL A 174 -2.13 0.14 3.32
C VAL A 174 -1.14 1.30 3.41
N PHE A 175 -0.84 1.92 2.26
CA PHE A 175 -0.03 3.14 2.17
C PHE A 175 -0.88 4.29 1.66
N ILE A 176 -0.89 5.41 2.37
CA ILE A 176 -1.77 6.56 2.11
C ILE A 176 -0.95 7.84 1.96
N ILE A 177 -1.29 8.64 0.94
CA ILE A 177 -0.84 10.03 0.83
C ILE A 177 -2.04 10.92 1.07
N ASP A 178 -1.92 11.84 2.04
CA ASP A 178 -2.95 12.76 2.50
C ASP A 178 -4.12 12.07 3.24
N THR A 179 -4.03 12.12 4.57
CA THR A 179 -5.03 11.50 5.45
C THR A 179 -6.37 12.23 5.48
N ASN A 180 -6.40 13.52 5.16
CA ASN A 180 -7.63 14.30 5.13
C ASN A 180 -8.52 13.90 3.96
N TYR A 181 -7.93 13.70 2.78
CA TYR A 181 -8.66 13.23 1.60
C TYR A 181 -9.11 11.77 1.76
N GLU A 182 -8.27 10.92 2.33
CA GLU A 182 -8.49 9.47 2.41
C GLU A 182 -9.05 9.01 3.76
N SER A 183 -9.75 9.88 4.49
CA SER A 183 -10.29 9.60 5.84
C SER A 183 -11.20 8.37 5.91
N LEU A 184 -11.93 8.06 4.84
CA LEU A 184 -12.75 6.84 4.75
C LEU A 184 -11.90 5.58 4.65
N ALA A 185 -10.84 5.60 3.85
CA ALA A 185 -9.91 4.48 3.71
C ALA A 185 -9.22 4.17 5.04
N ILE A 186 -8.82 5.20 5.79
CA ILE A 186 -8.22 5.06 7.13
C ILE A 186 -9.20 4.39 8.09
N LYS A 187 -10.44 4.89 8.18
CA LYS A 187 -11.47 4.33 9.08
C LYS A 187 -11.78 2.86 8.76
N GLU A 188 -11.83 2.50 7.48
CA GLU A 188 -12.05 1.11 7.06
C GLU A 188 -10.85 0.21 7.38
N SER A 189 -9.62 0.70 7.18
CA SER A 189 -8.39 -0.04 7.50
C SER A 189 -8.26 -0.28 9.00
N ILE A 190 -8.55 0.73 9.84
CA ILE A 190 -8.57 0.61 11.30
C ILE A 190 -9.61 -0.44 11.73
N LYS A 191 -10.84 -0.41 11.15
CA LYS A 191 -11.90 -1.36 11.48
C LYS A 191 -11.53 -2.81 11.17
N LEU A 192 -10.67 -3.02 10.17
CA LEU A 192 -10.18 -4.35 9.76
C LEU A 192 -8.82 -4.70 10.38
N ASN A 193 -8.28 -3.85 11.26
CA ASN A 193 -6.95 -4.01 11.85
C ASN A 193 -5.82 -4.17 10.81
N ILE A 194 -5.94 -3.50 9.66
CA ILE A 194 -4.88 -3.49 8.65
C ILE A 194 -3.89 -2.37 9.01
N PRO A 195 -2.59 -2.65 9.11
CA PRO A 195 -1.60 -1.63 9.41
C PRO A 195 -1.55 -0.55 8.32
N ILE A 196 -1.41 0.71 8.76
CA ILE A 196 -1.44 1.88 7.90
C ILE A 196 -0.10 2.61 7.99
N ILE A 197 0.52 2.85 6.83
CA ILE A 197 1.58 3.81 6.64
C ILE A 197 0.95 5.04 5.99
N ALA A 198 1.19 6.23 6.52
CA ALA A 198 0.66 7.46 5.93
C ALA A 198 1.66 8.61 5.97
N ILE A 199 1.70 9.37 4.87
CA ILE A 199 2.38 10.67 4.83
C ILE A 199 1.44 11.69 5.46
N LEU A 200 1.96 12.42 6.45
CA LEU A 200 1.22 13.35 7.29
C LEU A 200 1.78 14.77 7.13
N ASP A 201 1.01 15.65 6.54
CA ASP A 201 1.32 17.08 6.58
C ASP A 201 0.80 17.70 7.91
N THR A 202 1.13 18.94 8.14
CA THR A 202 0.81 19.68 9.39
C THR A 202 -0.68 19.89 9.65
N ASN A 203 -1.55 19.69 8.65
CA ASN A 203 -3.02 19.73 8.76
C ASN A 203 -3.66 18.36 9.02
N SER A 204 -2.87 17.29 9.02
CA SER A 204 -3.31 15.89 9.13
C SER A 204 -3.63 15.48 10.57
N ASP A 205 -4.45 14.43 10.73
CA ASP A 205 -4.67 13.76 12.02
C ASP A 205 -3.82 12.49 12.09
N PRO A 206 -2.86 12.39 13.03
CA PRO A 206 -2.01 11.21 13.18
C PRO A 206 -2.69 10.04 13.91
N ASP A 207 -3.90 10.23 14.46
CA ASP A 207 -4.55 9.20 15.26
C ASP A 207 -4.96 7.99 14.41
N GLY A 208 -4.67 6.81 14.91
CA GLY A 208 -4.98 5.54 14.22
C GLY A 208 -4.00 5.15 13.12
N ILE A 209 -2.93 5.91 12.89
CA ILE A 209 -1.87 5.58 11.95
C ILE A 209 -0.76 4.82 12.67
N ASN A 210 -0.44 3.61 12.18
CA ASN A 210 0.59 2.77 12.79
C ASN A 210 2.01 3.27 12.49
N PHE A 211 2.23 3.74 11.27
CA PHE A 211 3.53 4.21 10.78
C PHE A 211 3.38 5.59 10.16
N PRO A 212 3.36 6.65 10.98
CA PRO A 212 3.24 8.02 10.49
C PRO A 212 4.57 8.50 9.89
N ILE A 213 4.54 9.11 8.72
CA ILE A 213 5.68 9.77 8.08
C ILE A 213 5.36 11.27 7.99
N PRO A 214 5.86 12.12 8.89
CA PRO A 214 5.64 13.56 8.80
C PRO A 214 6.33 14.12 7.56
N GLY A 215 5.60 14.82 6.71
CA GLY A 215 6.17 15.37 5.49
C GLY A 215 5.15 16.00 4.56
N ASN A 216 5.64 16.71 3.57
CA ASN A 216 4.83 17.40 2.58
C ASN A 216 4.12 16.41 1.65
N ASP A 217 2.81 16.50 1.58
CA ASP A 217 1.94 15.68 0.73
C ASP A 217 1.42 16.41 -0.52
N ASP A 218 1.81 17.70 -0.72
CA ASP A 218 1.40 18.54 -1.83
C ASP A 218 2.47 18.61 -2.94
N ALA A 219 3.74 18.69 -2.56
CA ALA A 219 4.82 18.88 -3.50
C ALA A 219 5.13 17.60 -4.30
N ARG A 220 5.05 17.67 -5.65
CA ARG A 220 5.33 16.53 -6.51
C ARG A 220 6.71 15.92 -6.26
N ARG A 221 7.74 16.75 -6.04
CA ARG A 221 9.10 16.26 -5.74
C ARG A 221 9.17 15.43 -4.45
N SER A 222 8.40 15.84 -3.42
CA SER A 222 8.30 15.11 -2.16
C SER A 222 7.62 13.75 -2.37
N ILE A 223 6.51 13.73 -3.11
CA ILE A 223 5.76 12.52 -3.44
C ILE A 223 6.62 11.56 -4.26
N ASP A 224 7.30 12.06 -5.30
CA ASP A 224 8.17 11.25 -6.15
C ASP A 224 9.34 10.65 -5.34
N LEU A 225 9.91 11.41 -4.39
CA LEU A 225 10.94 10.88 -3.49
C LEU A 225 10.43 9.69 -2.67
N TYR A 226 9.28 9.82 -2.01
CA TYR A 226 8.68 8.72 -1.25
C TYR A 226 8.36 7.51 -2.14
N CYS A 227 7.78 7.74 -3.31
CA CYS A 227 7.48 6.67 -4.27
C CYS A 227 8.74 5.93 -4.71
N ASN A 228 9.84 6.63 -4.98
CA ASN A 228 11.11 6.03 -5.37
C ASN A 228 11.71 5.18 -4.25
N LEU A 229 11.70 5.67 -3.01
CA LEU A 229 12.18 4.93 -1.84
C LEU A 229 11.40 3.65 -1.61
N ILE A 230 10.08 3.74 -1.71
CA ILE A 230 9.19 2.58 -1.56
C ILE A 230 9.41 1.58 -2.69
N LYS A 231 9.55 2.04 -3.94
CA LYS A 231 9.85 1.20 -5.10
C LYS A 231 11.13 0.40 -4.88
N GLU A 232 12.22 1.08 -4.55
CA GLU A 232 13.52 0.44 -4.31
C GLU A 232 13.44 -0.57 -3.16
N THR A 233 12.73 -0.22 -2.07
CA THR A 233 12.51 -1.13 -0.94
C THR A 233 11.76 -2.38 -1.36
N ILE A 234 10.69 -2.26 -2.15
CA ILE A 234 9.91 -3.38 -2.65
C ILE A 234 10.75 -4.26 -3.59
N GLU A 235 11.53 -3.66 -4.48
CA GLU A 235 12.42 -4.41 -5.39
C GLU A 235 13.49 -5.20 -4.63
N ASN A 236 14.09 -4.60 -3.61
CA ASN A 236 15.06 -5.26 -2.76
C ASN A 236 14.42 -6.38 -1.92
N ALA A 237 13.23 -6.15 -1.36
CA ALA A 237 12.50 -7.16 -0.62
C ALA A 237 12.09 -8.36 -1.49
N LYS A 238 11.70 -8.13 -2.75
CA LYS A 238 11.38 -9.19 -3.70
C LYS A 238 12.58 -10.08 -4.04
N LYS A 239 13.79 -9.53 -4.08
CA LYS A 239 15.02 -10.31 -4.29
C LYS A 239 15.32 -11.24 -3.10
N GLU A 240 14.91 -10.86 -1.90
CA GLU A 240 15.09 -11.65 -0.68
C GLU A 240 13.87 -12.54 -0.34
N ALA A 241 12.74 -12.33 -0.98
CA ALA A 241 11.55 -13.14 -0.75
C ALA A 241 11.79 -14.60 -1.21
N PRO A 242 11.42 -15.62 -0.41
CA PRO A 242 11.51 -17.00 -0.83
C PRO A 242 10.61 -17.22 -2.04
N SER A 243 11.18 -17.78 -3.12
CA SER A 243 10.38 -18.10 -4.32
C SER A 243 9.34 -19.15 -3.94
N ILE A 244 8.07 -18.91 -4.30
CA ILE A 244 6.92 -19.78 -4.02
C ILE A 244 7.15 -21.23 -4.49
N GLU A 245 8.00 -21.43 -5.50
CA GLU A 245 8.40 -22.76 -6.00
C GLU A 245 9.26 -23.54 -5.02
N VAL A 246 10.09 -22.87 -4.20
CA VAL A 246 10.96 -23.52 -3.21
C VAL A 246 10.15 -24.01 -2.00
N GLU A 247 9.14 -23.25 -1.57
CA GLU A 247 8.27 -23.66 -0.47
C GLU A 247 7.35 -24.82 -0.88
N LYS A 248 6.74 -24.78 -2.05
CA LYS A 248 5.94 -25.91 -2.58
C LYS A 248 6.77 -27.17 -2.77
N LYS A 249 8.04 -27.07 -3.16
CA LYS A 249 8.95 -28.22 -3.26
C LYS A 249 9.39 -28.74 -1.89
N LYS A 250 9.50 -27.87 -0.87
CA LYS A 250 9.80 -28.28 0.52
C LYS A 250 8.61 -28.96 1.18
N GLU A 251 7.40 -28.43 1.01
CA GLU A 251 6.18 -29.04 1.55
C GLU A 251 5.84 -30.38 0.87
N THR A 252 6.00 -30.49 -0.47
CA THR A 252 5.80 -31.74 -1.17
C THR A 252 6.85 -32.81 -0.80
N LYS A 253 8.13 -32.43 -0.60
CA LYS A 253 9.14 -33.35 -0.09
C LYS A 253 8.84 -33.81 1.33
N SER A 254 8.54 -32.88 2.25
CA SER A 254 8.20 -33.21 3.66
C SER A 254 6.97 -34.12 3.77
N ASN A 255 5.96 -33.92 2.94
CA ASN A 255 4.77 -34.78 2.91
C ASN A 255 5.04 -36.15 2.25
N LEU A 256 5.95 -36.22 1.30
CA LEU A 256 6.39 -37.48 0.69
C LEU A 256 7.21 -38.31 1.67
N ASP A 257 8.14 -37.67 2.38
CA ASP A 257 9.02 -38.33 3.41
C ASP A 257 8.17 -38.85 4.58
N LYS A 258 7.14 -38.13 5.02
CA LYS A 258 6.20 -38.61 6.04
C LYS A 258 5.38 -39.82 5.58
N LYS A 259 4.91 -39.85 4.32
CA LYS A 259 4.20 -40.99 3.77
C LYS A 259 5.07 -42.22 3.55
N ILE A 260 6.37 -42.04 3.30
CA ILE A 260 7.33 -43.14 3.18
C ILE A 260 7.64 -43.71 4.56
N ALA A 261 7.81 -42.86 5.59
CA ALA A 261 8.05 -43.29 6.96
C ALA A 261 6.86 -44.07 7.56
N GLU A 262 5.62 -43.67 7.25
CA GLU A 262 4.41 -44.40 7.68
C GLU A 262 4.24 -45.76 7.00
N LYS A 263 4.72 -45.96 5.77
CA LYS A 263 4.68 -47.26 5.07
C LYS A 263 5.77 -48.23 5.47
N GLN A 264 6.82 -47.78 6.19
CA GLN A 264 7.94 -48.61 6.60
C GLN A 264 7.85 -49.08 8.08
N SER A 265 6.80 -48.72 8.81
CA SER A 265 6.59 -49.28 10.15
C SER A 265 6.09 -50.74 10.03
N PRO A 266 6.85 -51.75 10.53
CA PRO A 266 6.48 -53.15 10.42
C PRO A 266 5.28 -53.43 11.36
N SER A 267 4.21 -53.98 10.78
CA SER A 267 3.09 -54.55 11.55
C SER A 267 3.62 -55.64 12.48
N LYS A 268 3.71 -55.38 13.79
CA LYS A 268 3.88 -56.42 14.79
C LYS A 268 2.66 -57.31 14.75
N LYS A 269 2.79 -58.49 14.17
CA LYS A 269 1.87 -59.59 14.39
C LYS A 269 1.95 -59.98 15.87
N VAL A 270 0.83 -59.87 16.56
CA VAL A 270 0.63 -60.49 17.87
C VAL A 270 0.09 -61.90 17.60
N ASN A 271 0.87 -62.86 18.05
CA ASN A 271 0.40 -64.21 18.30
C ASN A 271 -0.23 -64.27 19.68
#